data_63671e79d6e4b85b61e2c157b899e357
#
_entry.id   63671e79d6e4b85b61e2c157b899e357
#
_cell.length_a   1.000
_cell.length_b   1.000
_cell.length_c   1.000
_cell.angle_alpha   90.00
_cell.angle_beta   90.00
_cell.angle_gamma   90.00
#
_symmetry.space_group_name_H-M   'P 1'
#
loop_
_entity.id
_entity.type
_entity.pdbx_description
1 polymer ?
#
loop_
_entity_poly.entity_id
_entity_poly.type
_entity_poly.pdbx_seq_one_letter_code
_entity_poly.pdbx_strand_id
1 'polypeptide(L)'
;DNFDISIIVTGSSSFDLANQTDEALTGRKKILTLYPKAVKELAGIFSEYEIQQLISEMLIYGLYPHIFAGKNLEIKRERVIEIMNSYLIKDIFEFQRLKRSNVIIQLLRLVAFQIGQQVSTTELSNQLNIDHKTVIRYLDLLEKSFVLFRLDGFSRNLRKEVTKQSKYYFYDLGVRNALIANF
;
A
#
# COMPACT_ATOMS: atom_id res chain seq x y z
N ASP A 1 -4.96 -33.75 27.34
CA ASP A 1 -6.13 -32.92 27.05
C ASP A 1 -5.89 -32.20 25.72
N ASN A 2 -6.60 -32.62 24.68
CA ASN A 2 -6.59 -31.93 23.38
C ASN A 2 -7.60 -30.79 23.46
N PHE A 3 -7.14 -29.56 23.60
CA PHE A 3 -7.99 -28.38 23.41
C PHE A 3 -8.02 -28.05 21.93
N ASP A 4 -9.20 -28.03 21.33
CA ASP A 4 -9.41 -27.51 19.96
C ASP A 4 -9.49 -25.98 20.03
N ILE A 5 -8.31 -25.32 19.93
CA ILE A 5 -8.19 -23.88 20.06
C ILE A 5 -7.83 -23.30 18.67
N SER A 6 -8.68 -22.39 18.17
CA SER A 6 -8.38 -21.57 17.02
C SER A 6 -7.76 -20.24 17.45
N ILE A 7 -6.58 -19.93 16.93
CA ILE A 7 -5.88 -18.67 17.25
C ILE A 7 -5.90 -17.78 16.00
N ILE A 8 -6.36 -16.55 16.16
CA ILE A 8 -6.32 -15.52 15.13
C ILE A 8 -5.30 -14.46 15.56
N VAL A 9 -4.30 -14.25 14.68
CA VAL A 9 -3.25 -13.22 14.86
C VAL A 9 -3.41 -12.19 13.76
N THR A 10 -3.36 -10.91 14.11
CA THR A 10 -3.46 -9.81 13.14
C THR A 10 -2.22 -8.95 13.20
N GLY A 11 -1.82 -8.38 12.07
CA GLY A 11 -0.70 -7.45 11.95
C GLY A 11 -0.88 -6.53 10.74
N SER A 12 -0.29 -5.34 10.78
CA SER A 12 -0.38 -4.31 9.73
C SER A 12 0.54 -4.58 8.54
N SER A 13 1.52 -5.47 8.68
CA SER A 13 2.46 -5.81 7.61
C SER A 13 2.69 -7.32 7.49
N SER A 14 3.08 -7.75 6.29
CA SER A 14 3.46 -9.15 6.06
C SER A 14 4.72 -9.57 6.83
N PHE A 15 5.57 -8.61 7.20
CA PHE A 15 6.81 -8.87 7.94
C PHE A 15 6.57 -9.30 9.39
N ASP A 16 5.66 -8.62 10.09
CA ASP A 16 5.39 -8.93 11.50
C ASP A 16 4.86 -10.35 11.65
N LEU A 17 3.96 -10.74 10.76
CA LEU A 17 3.38 -12.07 10.78
C LEU A 17 4.36 -13.14 10.29
N ALA A 18 5.18 -12.85 9.27
CA ALA A 18 6.16 -13.80 8.74
C ALA A 18 7.26 -14.10 9.77
N ASN A 19 7.92 -13.07 10.29
CA ASN A 19 9.06 -13.25 11.22
C ASN A 19 8.68 -13.97 12.54
N GLN A 20 7.42 -13.83 12.98
CA GLN A 20 6.97 -14.45 14.24
C GLN A 20 6.35 -15.83 14.05
N THR A 21 5.96 -16.20 12.82
CA THR A 21 5.17 -17.42 12.59
C THR A 21 5.77 -18.40 11.57
N ASP A 22 6.80 -18.00 10.81
CA ASP A 22 7.25 -18.83 9.68
C ASP A 22 7.95 -20.11 10.09
N GLU A 23 8.76 -20.13 11.14
CA GLU A 23 9.46 -21.34 11.56
C GLU A 23 8.58 -22.33 12.34
N ALA A 24 7.67 -21.83 13.17
CA ALA A 24 6.92 -22.65 14.11
C ALA A 24 5.60 -23.22 13.56
N LEU A 25 5.00 -22.64 12.52
CA LEU A 25 3.64 -22.94 12.06
C LEU A 25 3.54 -23.35 10.59
N THR A 26 4.61 -23.84 9.98
CA THR A 26 4.60 -24.29 8.58
C THR A 26 3.54 -25.39 8.38
N GLY A 27 2.62 -25.17 7.46
CA GLY A 27 1.52 -26.10 7.15
C GLY A 27 0.31 -26.07 8.12
N ARG A 28 0.37 -25.26 9.20
CA ARG A 28 -0.69 -25.15 10.22
C ARG A 28 -1.32 -23.78 10.32
N LYS A 29 -0.94 -22.86 9.43
CA LYS A 29 -1.48 -21.50 9.38
C LYS A 29 -2.19 -21.21 8.06
N LYS A 30 -3.24 -20.37 8.12
CA LYS A 30 -3.88 -19.77 6.95
C LYS A 30 -3.67 -18.28 7.02
N ILE A 31 -3.04 -17.71 5.99
CA ILE A 31 -2.82 -16.26 5.89
C ILE A 31 -3.99 -15.68 5.08
N LEU A 32 -4.62 -14.67 5.64
CA LEU A 32 -5.67 -13.89 4.99
C LEU A 32 -5.20 -12.43 4.95
N THR A 33 -5.20 -11.83 3.77
CA THR A 33 -4.84 -10.42 3.58
C THR A 33 -6.11 -9.61 3.38
N LEU A 34 -6.28 -8.56 4.18
CA LEU A 34 -7.37 -7.60 4.06
C LEU A 34 -6.85 -6.35 3.37
N TYR A 35 -7.40 -6.06 2.21
CA TYR A 35 -7.12 -4.85 1.44
C TYR A 35 -8.19 -3.77 1.72
N PRO A 36 -7.94 -2.50 1.32
CA PRO A 36 -9.03 -1.53 1.17
C PRO A 36 -10.13 -2.12 0.29
N LYS A 37 -11.38 -1.67 0.48
CA LYS A 37 -12.51 -2.22 -0.27
C LYS A 37 -12.31 -2.05 -1.78
N ALA A 38 -12.65 -3.09 -2.54
CA ALA A 38 -12.76 -2.98 -3.98
C ALA A 38 -14.15 -2.46 -4.38
N VAL A 39 -14.24 -1.70 -5.47
CA VAL A 39 -15.53 -1.23 -6.00
C VAL A 39 -16.51 -2.39 -6.22
N LYS A 40 -16.00 -3.55 -6.61
CA LYS A 40 -16.82 -4.77 -6.81
C LYS A 40 -17.52 -5.23 -5.52
N GLU A 41 -16.93 -5.00 -4.36
CA GLU A 41 -17.55 -5.37 -3.07
C GLU A 41 -18.70 -4.45 -2.69
N LEU A 42 -18.77 -3.26 -3.29
CA LEU A 42 -19.87 -2.33 -3.09
C LEU A 42 -21.12 -2.72 -3.88
N ALA A 43 -20.99 -3.50 -4.94
CA ALA A 43 -22.11 -3.94 -5.78
C ALA A 43 -23.16 -4.80 -5.03
N GLY A 44 -22.82 -5.34 -3.84
CA GLY A 44 -23.77 -6.01 -2.96
C GLY A 44 -24.57 -5.07 -2.03
N ILE A 45 -24.18 -3.79 -1.96
CA ILE A 45 -24.76 -2.80 -1.04
C ILE A 45 -25.41 -1.63 -1.81
N PHE A 46 -24.81 -1.22 -2.92
CA PHE A 46 -25.21 -0.08 -3.74
C PHE A 46 -25.58 -0.55 -5.15
N SER A 47 -26.54 0.12 -5.78
CA SER A 47 -26.83 -0.03 -7.19
C SER A 47 -25.66 0.49 -8.05
N GLU A 48 -25.60 0.08 -9.30
CA GLU A 48 -24.58 0.55 -10.25
C GLU A 48 -24.62 2.07 -10.42
N TYR A 49 -25.80 2.66 -10.44
CA TYR A 49 -25.98 4.11 -10.52
C TYR A 49 -25.39 4.83 -9.30
N GLU A 50 -25.66 4.35 -8.10
CA GLU A 50 -25.09 4.93 -6.86
C GLU A 50 -23.56 4.80 -6.83
N ILE A 51 -23.02 3.66 -7.28
CA ILE A 51 -21.56 3.47 -7.38
C ILE A 51 -20.97 4.49 -8.34
N GLN A 52 -21.58 4.75 -9.49
CA GLN A 52 -21.14 5.75 -10.46
C GLN A 52 -21.12 7.17 -9.85
N GLN A 53 -22.12 7.53 -9.05
CA GLN A 53 -22.14 8.83 -8.36
C GLN A 53 -20.99 8.96 -7.33
N LEU A 54 -20.59 7.87 -6.71
CA LEU A 54 -19.55 7.83 -5.69
C LEU A 54 -18.12 7.72 -6.26
N ILE A 55 -17.93 7.43 -7.55
CA ILE A 55 -16.61 7.18 -8.15
C ILE A 55 -15.64 8.33 -7.88
N SER A 56 -16.05 9.58 -8.11
CA SER A 56 -15.17 10.74 -7.90
C SER A 56 -14.70 10.84 -6.46
N GLU A 57 -15.59 10.60 -5.52
CA GLU A 57 -15.26 10.61 -4.10
C GLU A 57 -14.33 9.45 -3.72
N MET A 58 -14.56 8.26 -4.25
CA MET A 58 -13.69 7.09 -4.04
C MET A 58 -12.29 7.32 -4.59
N LEU A 59 -12.17 7.98 -5.74
CA LEU A 59 -10.88 8.31 -6.36
C LEU A 59 -10.10 9.36 -5.55
N ILE A 60 -10.79 10.23 -4.82
CA ILE A 60 -10.16 11.29 -4.02
C ILE A 60 -9.80 10.78 -2.61
N TYR A 61 -10.76 10.16 -1.91
CA TYR A 61 -10.61 9.79 -0.50
C TYR A 61 -10.28 8.32 -0.26
N GLY A 62 -10.36 7.46 -1.29
CA GLY A 62 -10.09 6.04 -1.18
C GLY A 62 -11.26 5.22 -0.64
N LEU A 63 -10.97 3.95 -0.35
CA LEU A 63 -11.97 2.94 0.00
C LEU A 63 -11.66 2.20 1.32
N TYR A 64 -10.83 2.77 2.18
CA TYR A 64 -10.74 2.25 3.54
C TYR A 64 -12.11 2.32 4.24
N PRO A 65 -12.57 1.25 4.89
CA PRO A 65 -13.92 1.19 5.47
C PRO A 65 -14.26 2.38 6.36
N HIS A 66 -13.31 2.80 7.21
CA HIS A 66 -13.49 3.92 8.12
C HIS A 66 -13.61 5.27 7.41
N ILE A 67 -12.90 5.46 6.29
CA ILE A 67 -12.98 6.67 5.47
C ILE A 67 -14.31 6.68 4.71
N PHE A 68 -14.62 5.57 4.04
CA PHE A 68 -15.85 5.41 3.25
C PHE A 68 -17.12 5.66 4.06
N ALA A 69 -17.14 5.24 5.33
CA ALA A 69 -18.25 5.49 6.26
C ALA A 69 -18.31 6.94 6.81
N GLY A 70 -17.42 7.83 6.39
CA GLY A 70 -17.42 9.24 6.79
C GLY A 70 -18.66 9.99 6.27
N LYS A 71 -19.29 10.80 7.13
CA LYS A 71 -20.57 11.46 6.83
C LYS A 71 -20.43 12.67 5.88
N ASN A 72 -19.27 13.27 5.80
CA ASN A 72 -18.98 14.40 4.92
C ASN A 72 -17.53 14.36 4.43
N LEU A 73 -17.19 15.19 3.44
CA LEU A 73 -15.87 15.21 2.80
C LEU A 73 -14.74 15.67 3.73
N GLU A 74 -15.03 16.55 4.67
CA GLU A 74 -14.05 17.04 5.65
C GLU A 74 -13.63 15.90 6.59
N ILE A 75 -14.57 15.18 7.16
CA ILE A 75 -14.30 13.99 7.97
C ILE A 75 -13.53 12.92 7.17
N LYS A 76 -13.86 12.73 5.89
CA LYS A 76 -13.13 11.78 5.05
C LYS A 76 -11.68 12.21 4.83
N ARG A 77 -11.46 13.49 4.58
CA ARG A 77 -10.13 14.09 4.46
C ARG A 77 -9.30 13.93 5.74
N GLU A 78 -9.86 14.27 6.89
CA GLU A 78 -9.19 14.09 8.19
C GLU A 78 -8.78 12.64 8.41
N ARG A 79 -9.70 11.70 8.19
CA ARG A 79 -9.45 10.28 8.39
C ARG A 79 -8.38 9.71 7.47
N VAL A 80 -8.34 10.11 6.19
CA VAL A 80 -7.29 9.64 5.29
C VAL A 80 -5.92 10.19 5.66
N ILE A 81 -5.85 11.44 6.14
CA ILE A 81 -4.62 12.04 6.66
C ILE A 81 -4.17 11.31 7.93
N GLU A 82 -5.09 10.96 8.82
CA GLU A 82 -4.80 10.18 10.03
C GLU A 82 -4.26 8.79 9.68
N ILE A 83 -4.90 8.07 8.75
CA ILE A 83 -4.41 6.77 8.27
C ILE A 83 -3.03 6.91 7.64
N MET A 84 -2.80 7.91 6.81
CA MET A 84 -1.50 8.16 6.22
C MET A 84 -0.42 8.37 7.30
N ASN A 85 -0.71 9.19 8.31
CA ASN A 85 0.25 9.51 9.37
C ASN A 85 0.49 8.35 10.33
N SER A 86 -0.56 7.65 10.75
CA SER A 86 -0.46 6.57 11.73
C SER A 86 0.06 5.27 11.11
N TYR A 87 -0.46 4.90 9.95
CA TYR A 87 -0.16 3.61 9.30
C TYR A 87 1.13 3.66 8.47
N LEU A 88 1.23 4.65 7.56
CA LEU A 88 2.39 4.74 6.67
C LEU A 88 3.65 5.21 7.37
N ILE A 89 3.52 6.19 8.25
CA ILE A 89 4.70 6.83 8.84
C ILE A 89 5.18 6.02 10.02
N LYS A 90 4.30 5.65 10.92
CA LYS A 90 4.67 4.97 12.16
C LYS A 90 5.15 3.55 11.92
N ASP A 91 4.33 2.72 11.25
CA ASP A 91 4.63 1.30 11.07
C ASP A 91 5.89 1.06 10.22
N ILE A 92 6.08 1.84 9.15
CA ILE A 92 7.29 1.73 8.32
C ILE A 92 8.54 2.14 9.08
N PHE A 93 8.46 3.13 9.98
CA PHE A 93 9.62 3.65 10.71
C PHE A 93 9.97 2.80 11.93
N GLU A 94 9.01 2.33 12.68
CA GLU A 94 9.23 1.45 13.82
C GLU A 94 9.86 0.12 13.38
N PHE A 95 9.46 -0.38 12.22
CA PHE A 95 9.85 -1.70 11.74
C PHE A 95 11.35 -1.83 11.40
N GLN A 96 12.00 -0.78 10.92
CA GLN A 96 13.38 -0.89 10.45
C GLN A 96 14.41 -0.06 11.21
N ARG A 97 14.07 0.61 12.32
CA ARG A 97 14.98 1.57 12.99
C ARG A 97 15.66 2.50 11.97
N LEU A 98 14.91 2.95 10.96
CA LEU A 98 15.44 3.66 9.80
C LEU A 98 15.96 5.04 10.23
N LYS A 99 17.27 5.22 10.13
CA LYS A 99 17.93 6.51 10.41
C LYS A 99 17.51 7.66 9.47
N ARG A 100 16.77 7.38 8.37
CA ARG A 100 16.41 8.35 7.32
C ARG A 100 14.94 8.25 6.92
N SER A 101 14.05 8.43 7.88
CA SER A 101 12.59 8.41 7.68
C SER A 101 12.12 9.37 6.59
N ASN A 102 12.69 10.57 6.50
CA ASN A 102 12.32 11.57 5.50
C ASN A 102 12.53 11.10 4.05
N VAL A 103 13.54 10.26 3.79
CA VAL A 103 13.84 9.78 2.44
C VAL A 103 12.76 8.84 1.93
N ILE A 104 12.17 8.00 2.78
CA ILE A 104 11.07 7.11 2.37
C ILE A 104 9.81 7.93 2.04
N ILE A 105 9.51 8.97 2.82
CA ILE A 105 8.37 9.86 2.51
C ILE A 105 8.60 10.56 1.17
N GLN A 106 9.82 11.05 0.92
CA GLN A 106 10.16 11.66 -0.37
C GLN A 106 10.04 10.65 -1.52
N LEU A 107 10.53 9.42 -1.33
CA LEU A 107 10.36 8.34 -2.31
C LEU A 107 8.88 8.07 -2.62
N LEU A 108 8.06 7.94 -1.58
CA LEU A 108 6.61 7.76 -1.75
C LEU A 108 5.96 8.90 -2.51
N ARG A 109 6.33 10.15 -2.24
CA ARG A 109 5.82 11.32 -2.97
C ARG A 109 6.23 11.27 -4.45
N LEU A 110 7.48 10.95 -4.76
CA LEU A 110 7.95 10.81 -6.14
C LEU A 110 7.17 9.72 -6.88
N VAL A 111 6.95 8.57 -6.26
CA VAL A 111 6.13 7.49 -6.82
C VAL A 111 4.67 7.92 -6.98
N ALA A 112 4.11 8.68 -6.03
CA ALA A 112 2.74 9.20 -6.10
C ALA A 112 2.53 10.14 -7.28
N PHE A 113 3.53 10.95 -7.65
CA PHE A 113 3.48 11.80 -8.84
C PHE A 113 3.62 11.01 -10.16
N GLN A 114 4.27 9.84 -10.12
CA GLN A 114 4.50 8.99 -11.29
C GLN A 114 3.49 7.83 -11.41
N ILE A 115 2.36 7.91 -10.69
CA ILE A 115 1.35 6.83 -10.72
C ILE A 115 0.91 6.52 -12.16
N GLY A 116 0.91 5.22 -12.52
CA GLY A 116 0.58 4.77 -13.87
C GLY A 116 1.70 4.91 -14.90
N GLN A 117 2.81 5.56 -14.56
CA GLN A 117 4.00 5.66 -15.41
C GLN A 117 5.04 4.60 -15.04
N GLN A 118 5.99 4.36 -15.94
CA GLN A 118 7.14 3.52 -15.64
C GLN A 118 8.08 4.25 -14.67
N VAL A 119 8.51 3.56 -13.63
CA VAL A 119 9.35 4.12 -12.58
C VAL A 119 10.80 3.68 -12.79
N SER A 120 11.69 4.66 -12.96
CA SER A 120 13.13 4.44 -13.04
C SER A 120 13.76 4.52 -11.64
N THR A 121 14.22 3.39 -11.12
CA THR A 121 14.92 3.35 -9.83
C THR A 121 16.25 4.12 -9.84
N THR A 122 16.89 4.25 -10.98
CA THR A 122 18.09 5.08 -11.17
C THR A 122 17.75 6.56 -11.07
N GLU A 123 16.67 7.00 -11.69
CA GLU A 123 16.20 8.38 -11.58
C GLU A 123 15.84 8.74 -10.13
N LEU A 124 15.07 7.87 -9.45
CA LEU A 124 14.74 8.04 -8.05
C LEU A 124 15.98 8.12 -7.15
N SER A 125 17.00 7.29 -7.40
CA SER A 125 18.25 7.33 -6.63
C SER A 125 18.98 8.66 -6.79
N ASN A 126 19.03 9.21 -8.01
CA ASN A 126 19.63 10.51 -8.30
C ASN A 126 18.86 11.65 -7.63
N GLN A 127 17.50 11.66 -7.73
CA GLN A 127 16.65 12.70 -7.13
C GLN A 127 16.72 12.71 -5.60
N LEU A 128 16.84 11.53 -4.98
CA LEU A 128 16.90 11.37 -3.53
C LEU A 128 18.33 11.43 -2.96
N ASN A 129 19.33 11.47 -3.83
CA ASN A 129 20.75 11.40 -3.44
C ASN A 129 21.06 10.21 -2.51
N ILE A 130 20.59 9.02 -2.89
CA ILE A 130 20.81 7.76 -2.20
C ILE A 130 21.23 6.67 -3.17
N ASP A 131 21.82 5.60 -2.65
CA ASP A 131 22.21 4.45 -3.46
C ASP A 131 21.01 3.73 -4.09
N HIS A 132 21.18 3.28 -5.34
CA HIS A 132 20.18 2.56 -6.12
C HIS A 132 19.65 1.30 -5.40
N LYS A 133 20.52 0.54 -4.72
CA LYS A 133 20.10 -0.62 -3.93
C LYS A 133 19.20 -0.24 -2.76
N THR A 134 19.43 0.95 -2.18
CA THR A 134 18.59 1.50 -1.12
C THR A 134 17.19 1.85 -1.64
N VAL A 135 17.07 2.42 -2.85
CA VAL A 135 15.76 2.67 -3.48
C VAL A 135 15.00 1.35 -3.67
N ILE A 136 15.64 0.33 -4.25
CA ILE A 136 15.02 -0.99 -4.45
C ILE A 136 14.54 -1.57 -3.12
N ARG A 137 15.38 -1.53 -2.08
CA ARG A 137 15.03 -2.02 -0.74
C ARG A 137 13.83 -1.28 -0.14
N TYR A 138 13.74 0.04 -0.35
CA TYR A 138 12.61 0.83 0.16
C TYR A 138 11.33 0.55 -0.61
N LEU A 139 11.40 0.38 -1.93
CA LEU A 139 10.24 -0.03 -2.73
C LEU A 139 9.74 -1.43 -2.30
N ASP A 140 10.64 -2.40 -2.14
CA ASP A 140 10.30 -3.75 -1.62
C ASP A 140 9.65 -3.68 -0.23
N LEU A 141 10.16 -2.82 0.65
CA LEU A 141 9.55 -2.59 1.97
C LEU A 141 8.13 -2.06 1.85
N LEU A 142 7.91 -1.07 0.98
CA LEU A 142 6.60 -0.46 0.76
C LEU A 142 5.59 -1.44 0.11
N GLU A 143 6.06 -2.34 -0.74
CA GLU A 143 5.25 -3.44 -1.27
C GLU A 143 4.84 -4.43 -0.17
N LYS A 144 5.79 -4.86 0.65
CA LYS A 144 5.55 -5.81 1.76
C LYS A 144 4.70 -5.22 2.89
N SER A 145 4.68 -3.89 3.01
CA SER A 145 3.80 -3.17 3.94
C SER A 145 2.43 -2.83 3.33
N PHE A 146 2.08 -3.38 2.17
CA PHE A 146 0.80 -3.14 1.48
C PHE A 146 0.48 -1.66 1.21
N VAL A 147 1.51 -0.84 1.06
CA VAL A 147 1.36 0.58 0.65
C VAL A 147 1.31 0.69 -0.86
N LEU A 148 2.26 0.01 -1.51
CA LEU A 148 2.39 -0.05 -2.96
C LEU A 148 2.22 -1.49 -3.45
N PHE A 149 1.77 -1.63 -4.68
CA PHE A 149 1.94 -2.86 -5.44
C PHE A 149 2.63 -2.56 -6.76
N ARG A 150 3.48 -3.49 -7.19
CA ARG A 150 4.23 -3.40 -8.42
C ARG A 150 3.51 -4.13 -9.53
N LEU A 151 3.47 -3.51 -10.70
CA LEU A 151 3.04 -4.12 -11.95
C LEU A 151 4.22 -4.17 -12.89
N ASP A 152 4.71 -5.36 -13.15
CA ASP A 152 5.84 -5.58 -14.05
C ASP A 152 5.46 -5.37 -15.52
N GLY A 153 6.42 -4.97 -16.31
CA GLY A 153 6.20 -4.74 -17.74
C GLY A 153 6.00 -6.07 -18.46
N PHE A 154 4.88 -6.24 -19.15
CA PHE A 154 4.63 -7.42 -19.98
C PHE A 154 5.52 -7.45 -21.23
N SER A 155 6.09 -8.61 -21.54
CA SER A 155 6.76 -8.88 -22.81
C SER A 155 6.59 -10.36 -23.20
N ARG A 156 6.35 -10.62 -24.50
CA ARG A 156 6.37 -11.99 -25.03
C ARG A 156 7.75 -12.65 -24.92
N ASN A 157 8.82 -11.85 -24.81
CA ASN A 157 10.17 -12.33 -24.57
C ASN A 157 10.50 -12.19 -23.08
N LEU A 158 10.56 -13.30 -22.36
CA LEU A 158 10.82 -13.38 -20.93
C LEU A 158 12.10 -12.65 -20.48
N ARG A 159 13.18 -12.69 -21.30
CA ARG A 159 14.42 -11.95 -20.99
C ARG A 159 14.22 -10.44 -21.02
N LYS A 160 13.40 -9.94 -21.96
CA LYS A 160 13.05 -8.51 -22.03
C LYS A 160 12.07 -8.10 -20.96
N GLU A 161 11.22 -9.02 -20.50
CA GLU A 161 10.26 -8.77 -19.43
C GLU A 161 10.96 -8.42 -18.13
N VAL A 162 11.96 -9.21 -17.73
CA VAL A 162 12.75 -8.98 -16.49
C VAL A 162 13.50 -7.63 -16.51
N THR A 163 13.84 -7.09 -17.69
CA THR A 163 14.57 -5.83 -17.81
C THR A 163 13.69 -4.59 -17.96
N LYS A 164 12.36 -4.78 -18.09
CA LYS A 164 11.44 -3.64 -18.22
C LYS A 164 11.23 -2.95 -16.89
N GLN A 165 11.10 -1.63 -16.96
CA GLN A 165 10.72 -0.84 -15.80
C GLN A 165 9.29 -1.18 -15.37
N SER A 166 9.10 -1.29 -14.08
CA SER A 166 7.81 -1.58 -13.46
C SER A 166 7.02 -0.30 -13.24
N LYS A 167 5.70 -0.45 -13.11
CA LYS A 167 4.81 0.61 -12.63
C LYS A 167 4.46 0.32 -11.19
N TYR A 168 4.28 1.37 -10.40
CA TYR A 168 3.86 1.27 -9.02
C TYR A 168 2.52 1.95 -8.83
N TYR A 169 1.66 1.31 -8.04
CA TYR A 169 0.35 1.81 -7.68
C TYR A 169 0.16 1.73 -6.18
N PHE A 170 -0.63 2.63 -5.64
CA PHE A 170 -1.05 2.56 -4.24
C PHE A 170 -2.25 1.62 -4.11
N TYR A 171 -2.29 0.87 -3.01
CA TYR A 171 -3.47 0.06 -2.69
C TYR A 171 -4.71 0.91 -2.43
N ASP A 172 -4.52 2.17 -2.00
CA ASP A 172 -5.60 3.13 -1.79
C ASP A 172 -5.22 4.51 -2.34
N LEU A 173 -6.10 5.10 -3.15
CA LEU A 173 -5.85 6.39 -3.78
C LEU A 173 -6.00 7.56 -2.80
N GLY A 174 -6.81 7.43 -1.76
CA GLY A 174 -6.92 8.45 -0.72
C GLY A 174 -5.59 8.65 0.00
N VAL A 175 -4.90 7.56 0.33
CA VAL A 175 -3.56 7.61 0.91
C VAL A 175 -2.56 8.28 -0.03
N ARG A 176 -2.59 7.93 -1.33
CA ARG A 176 -1.77 8.59 -2.35
C ARG A 176 -2.03 10.10 -2.40
N ASN A 177 -3.31 10.50 -2.40
CA ASN A 177 -3.70 11.89 -2.48
C ASN A 177 -3.32 12.67 -1.22
N ALA A 178 -3.45 12.06 -0.04
CA ALA A 178 -2.99 12.65 1.22
C ALA A 178 -1.48 12.93 1.23
N LEU A 179 -0.67 12.02 0.68
CA LEU A 179 0.79 12.18 0.59
C LEU A 179 1.23 13.41 -0.19
N ILE A 180 0.49 13.74 -1.26
CA ILE A 180 0.80 14.89 -2.13
C ILE A 180 -0.14 16.08 -1.91
N ALA A 181 -0.99 16.01 -0.87
CA ALA A 181 -1.98 17.03 -0.51
C ALA A 181 -2.92 17.44 -1.66
N ASN A 182 -3.35 16.46 -2.46
CA ASN A 182 -4.22 16.66 -3.63
C ASN A 182 -5.59 15.99 -3.39
N PHE A 183 -6.56 16.79 -2.91
CA PHE A 183 -7.95 16.39 -2.64
C PHE A 183 -8.93 17.14 -3.53
#